data_59b6570fa475ae5dd6616f30f099fc04
#
_entry.id   59b6570fa475ae5dd6616f30f099fc04
#
_cell.length_a   1.000
_cell.length_b   1.000
_cell.length_c   1.000
_cell.angle_alpha   90.00
_cell.angle_beta   90.00
_cell.angle_gamma   90.00
#
_symmetry.space_group_name_H-M   'P 1'
#
loop_
_entity.id
_entity.type
_entity.pdbx_description
1 polymer ?
#
loop_
_entity_poly.entity_id
_entity_poly.type
_entity_poly.pdbx_seq_one_letter_code
_entity_poly.pdbx_strand_id
1 'polypeptide(L)'
;MNTQQIQGVSKLRSFLKNEDYLAIIIGFIIISIASVSIITSSFDFTALKFATWGKDKSFTEIWSLKVLVKLIRTFLVLGIFFIVGAYFKGYNTKKYLKAFIGLFVLSIIVRLISAEYTLNRYLEWAFFALAVGLIIANTIGVPNWLKPAIQTEYYIKTGLVIMGFSVLFSNIVNFGLYGLGIAWVVTPLVMLFMYYFAKKVLKMKNEPLIITMAAATSVCGTSAAIATGAASKAEKDDLSMTVSISIIFTVLMMVFMPIIIKAIGMDELIGGALIGGTVDSTGAVTVAGSTLGKIGKTSAILVKSIQNILIGFIAVAVAVFFASKEKKRNAKGTNDKVKFGEIWHRLPKFILGFFAASLIASFVVQNLVGYETLASINSTLDQYKNWIFVLAFTSIGLETNFKEIIEKFQGGKPLILYIVGQLANIIFTFIAAWILLSGVIFEIPTLKI
;
A
#
# COMPACT_ATOMS: atom_id res chain seq x y z
N MET A 1 -16.14 26.86 29.02
CA MET A 1 -15.15 26.55 27.97
C MET A 1 -15.36 27.55 26.84
N ASN A 2 -14.30 28.27 26.44
CA ASN A 2 -14.37 29.32 25.42
C ASN A 2 -14.67 28.74 24.03
N THR A 3 -15.45 29.42 23.21
CA THR A 3 -15.85 29.00 21.84
C THR A 3 -14.64 28.60 20.98
N GLN A 4 -13.49 29.25 21.18
CA GLN A 4 -12.22 28.90 20.53
C GLN A 4 -11.66 27.53 20.98
N GLN A 5 -11.84 27.14 22.25
CA GLN A 5 -11.43 25.81 22.74
C GLN A 5 -12.33 24.71 22.17
N ILE A 6 -13.63 24.96 22.03
CA ILE A 6 -14.58 23.99 21.42
C ILE A 6 -14.29 23.80 19.93
N GLN A 7 -13.97 24.87 19.19
CA GLN A 7 -13.56 24.78 17.80
C GLN A 7 -12.21 24.08 17.61
N GLY A 8 -11.25 24.29 18.50
CA GLY A 8 -9.96 23.58 18.50
C GLY A 8 -10.10 22.08 18.73
N VAL A 9 -10.91 21.68 19.71
CA VAL A 9 -11.19 20.28 20.01
C VAL A 9 -11.93 19.59 18.86
N SER A 10 -12.86 20.27 18.20
CA SER A 10 -13.58 19.72 17.04
C SER A 10 -12.66 19.53 15.82
N LYS A 11 -11.75 20.47 15.55
CA LYS A 11 -10.75 20.38 14.49
C LYS A 11 -9.74 19.26 14.76
N LEU A 12 -9.23 19.15 15.99
CA LEU A 12 -8.30 18.07 16.38
C LEU A 12 -8.97 16.69 16.25
N ARG A 13 -10.22 16.56 16.67
CA ARG A 13 -10.99 15.33 16.56
C ARG A 13 -11.28 14.97 15.09
N SER A 14 -11.52 15.92 14.20
CA SER A 14 -11.70 15.69 12.77
C SER A 14 -10.39 15.26 12.11
N PHE A 15 -9.27 15.84 12.52
CA PHE A 15 -7.92 15.49 12.08
C PHE A 15 -7.56 14.05 12.48
N LEU A 16 -7.80 13.68 13.74
CA LEU A 16 -7.55 12.33 14.26
C LEU A 16 -8.54 11.26 13.75
N LYS A 17 -9.64 11.65 13.11
CA LYS A 17 -10.52 10.70 12.40
C LYS A 17 -9.98 10.29 11.03
N ASN A 18 -9.08 11.09 10.46
CA ASN A 18 -8.48 10.78 9.17
C ASN A 18 -7.40 9.71 9.35
N GLU A 19 -7.55 8.62 8.64
CA GLU A 19 -6.69 7.45 8.70
C GLU A 19 -5.24 7.75 8.32
N ASP A 20 -5.01 8.62 7.33
CA ASP A 20 -3.67 8.99 6.88
C ASP A 20 -2.89 9.70 7.98
N TYR A 21 -3.52 10.64 8.70
CA TYR A 21 -2.87 11.34 9.81
C TYR A 21 -2.61 10.42 10.99
N LEU A 22 -3.54 9.52 11.31
CA LEU A 22 -3.30 8.51 12.35
C LEU A 22 -2.12 7.59 11.98
N ALA A 23 -2.04 7.15 10.74
CA ALA A 23 -0.94 6.32 10.25
C ALA A 23 0.41 7.06 10.37
N ILE A 24 0.45 8.36 10.02
CA ILE A 24 1.63 9.20 10.18
C ILE A 24 2.03 9.30 11.65
N ILE A 25 1.10 9.67 12.53
CA ILE A 25 1.37 9.85 13.95
C ILE A 25 1.91 8.56 14.57
N ILE A 26 1.23 7.42 14.35
CA ILE A 26 1.66 6.13 14.88
C ILE A 26 3.01 5.72 14.31
N GLY A 27 3.22 5.90 13.00
CA GLY A 27 4.49 5.62 12.35
C GLY A 27 5.63 6.39 13.01
N PHE A 28 5.48 7.70 13.19
CA PHE A 28 6.50 8.54 13.84
C PHE A 28 6.70 8.24 15.32
N ILE A 29 5.66 7.88 16.07
CA ILE A 29 5.80 7.45 17.46
C ILE A 29 6.64 6.17 17.52
N ILE A 30 6.36 5.17 16.69
CA ILE A 30 7.14 3.93 16.65
C ILE A 30 8.59 4.21 16.24
N ILE A 31 8.82 5.07 15.24
CA ILE A 31 10.17 5.51 14.82
C ILE A 31 10.90 6.17 15.99
N SER A 32 10.25 7.10 16.70
CA SER A 32 10.85 7.82 17.82
C SER A 32 11.22 6.87 18.97
N ILE A 33 10.31 5.96 19.36
CA ILE A 33 10.58 4.99 20.43
C ILE A 33 11.71 4.05 20.03
N ALA A 34 11.75 3.54 18.79
CA ALA A 34 12.82 2.70 18.30
C ALA A 34 14.16 3.43 18.30
N SER A 35 14.18 4.68 17.84
CA SER A 35 15.38 5.51 17.83
C SER A 35 15.91 5.76 19.26
N VAL A 36 15.05 6.16 20.19
CA VAL A 36 15.43 6.37 21.59
C VAL A 36 15.94 5.07 22.21
N SER A 37 15.25 3.93 22.01
CA SER A 37 15.68 2.63 22.52
C SER A 37 17.10 2.25 22.09
N ILE A 38 17.42 2.44 20.81
CA ILE A 38 18.75 2.09 20.26
C ILE A 38 19.84 3.09 20.70
N ILE A 39 19.52 4.39 20.64
CA ILE A 39 20.51 5.45 20.98
C ILE A 39 20.87 5.41 22.47
N THR A 40 19.87 5.23 23.35
CA THR A 40 20.11 5.25 24.79
C THR A 40 20.46 3.89 25.36
N SER A 41 20.20 2.80 24.64
CA SER A 41 20.31 1.41 25.12
C SER A 41 19.59 1.15 26.46
N SER A 42 18.62 2.01 26.81
CA SER A 42 17.95 1.97 28.14
C SER A 42 16.90 0.87 28.25
N PHE A 43 16.34 0.44 27.13
CA PHE A 43 15.32 -0.62 27.07
C PHE A 43 15.29 -1.33 25.72
N ASP A 44 14.88 -2.58 25.71
CA ASP A 44 14.74 -3.35 24.45
C ASP A 44 13.36 -3.10 23.83
N PHE A 45 13.33 -2.44 22.67
CA PHE A 45 12.12 -2.18 21.87
C PHE A 45 12.06 -3.06 20.61
N THR A 46 12.72 -4.23 20.59
CA THR A 46 12.63 -5.13 19.42
C THR A 46 11.32 -5.90 19.39
N ALA A 47 10.66 -6.02 18.24
CA ALA A 47 9.51 -6.89 18.06
C ALA A 47 9.96 -8.36 17.89
N LEU A 48 9.01 -9.29 17.95
CA LEU A 48 9.31 -10.70 17.79
C LEU A 48 9.67 -11.02 16.33
N LYS A 49 10.78 -11.74 16.14
CA LYS A 49 11.12 -12.46 14.93
C LYS A 49 11.28 -13.93 15.30
N PHE A 50 10.45 -14.81 14.75
CA PHE A 50 10.61 -16.25 14.97
C PHE A 50 11.90 -16.76 14.33
N ALA A 51 12.58 -17.66 15.02
CA ALA A 51 13.68 -18.41 14.43
C ALA A 51 13.15 -19.37 13.38
N THR A 52 13.96 -19.67 12.37
CA THR A 52 13.64 -20.71 11.38
C THR A 52 13.62 -22.08 12.07
N TRP A 53 12.62 -22.90 11.76
CA TRP A 53 12.43 -24.26 12.29
C TRP A 53 12.21 -25.25 11.18
N GLY A 54 12.30 -26.53 11.47
CA GLY A 54 12.08 -27.62 10.50
C GLY A 54 13.36 -28.21 9.90
N LYS A 55 14.54 -27.59 10.14
CA LYS A 55 15.85 -28.15 9.77
C LYS A 55 16.71 -28.40 11.01
N ASP A 56 17.32 -27.33 11.53
CA ASP A 56 18.27 -27.41 12.66
C ASP A 56 17.58 -27.30 14.02
N LYS A 57 16.34 -26.82 14.05
CA LYS A 57 15.50 -26.65 15.24
C LYS A 57 14.12 -27.24 15.01
N SER A 58 13.63 -27.97 16.00
CA SER A 58 12.24 -28.43 16.01
C SER A 58 11.27 -27.27 16.32
N PHE A 59 9.98 -27.47 16.02
CA PHE A 59 8.95 -26.48 16.32
C PHE A 59 8.87 -26.14 17.80
N THR A 60 9.15 -27.10 18.68
CA THR A 60 9.13 -26.89 20.14
C THR A 60 10.31 -26.07 20.63
N GLU A 61 11.47 -26.19 20.01
CA GLU A 61 12.71 -25.50 20.40
C GLU A 61 12.72 -24.01 20.06
N ILE A 62 11.85 -23.55 19.15
CA ILE A 62 11.75 -22.12 18.87
C ILE A 62 11.03 -21.36 19.99
N TRP A 63 10.37 -22.04 20.91
CA TRP A 63 9.66 -21.44 22.03
C TRP A 63 10.56 -21.32 23.25
N SER A 64 10.67 -20.12 23.77
CA SER A 64 11.38 -19.81 25.00
C SER A 64 10.67 -18.69 25.73
N LEU A 65 10.96 -18.51 27.02
CA LEU A 65 10.40 -17.38 27.79
C LEU A 65 10.69 -16.04 27.11
N LYS A 66 11.89 -15.87 26.53
CA LYS A 66 12.27 -14.66 25.78
C LYS A 66 11.36 -14.45 24.56
N VAL A 67 10.99 -15.50 23.83
CA VAL A 67 10.08 -15.43 22.67
C VAL A 67 8.69 -15.03 23.13
N LEU A 68 8.18 -15.61 24.22
CA LEU A 68 6.87 -15.27 24.78
C LEU A 68 6.81 -13.80 25.24
N VAL A 69 7.84 -13.33 25.95
CA VAL A 69 7.94 -11.93 26.38
C VAL A 69 7.94 -10.98 25.18
N LYS A 70 8.73 -11.28 24.13
CA LYS A 70 8.75 -10.49 22.91
C LYS A 70 7.42 -10.54 22.16
N LEU A 71 6.72 -11.67 22.15
CA LEU A 71 5.40 -11.81 21.55
C LEU A 71 4.37 -10.94 22.25
N ILE A 72 4.32 -11.01 23.59
CA ILE A 72 3.43 -10.19 24.41
C ILE A 72 3.73 -8.71 24.20
N ARG A 73 5.01 -8.32 24.22
CA ARG A 73 5.43 -6.94 23.94
C ARG A 73 4.97 -6.48 22.56
N THR A 74 5.20 -7.27 21.50
CA THR A 74 4.78 -6.95 20.12
C THR A 74 3.27 -6.76 20.07
N PHE A 75 2.50 -7.65 20.71
CA PHE A 75 1.05 -7.54 20.80
C PHE A 75 0.61 -6.26 21.52
N LEU A 76 1.22 -5.94 22.66
CA LEU A 76 0.86 -4.76 23.44
C LEU A 76 1.18 -3.47 22.68
N VAL A 77 2.37 -3.37 22.09
CA VAL A 77 2.77 -2.18 21.32
C VAL A 77 1.81 -1.95 20.16
N LEU A 78 1.61 -2.94 19.30
CA LEU A 78 0.71 -2.81 18.15
C LEU A 78 -0.74 -2.65 18.58
N GLY A 79 -1.17 -3.42 19.60
CA GLY A 79 -2.52 -3.36 20.14
C GLY A 79 -2.86 -1.97 20.66
N ILE A 80 -1.99 -1.37 21.49
CA ILE A 80 -2.22 -0.04 22.06
C ILE A 80 -2.37 0.98 20.92
N PHE A 81 -1.44 1.02 19.97
CA PHE A 81 -1.48 2.00 18.88
C PHE A 81 -2.71 1.84 18.00
N PHE A 82 -3.03 0.62 17.57
CA PHE A 82 -4.17 0.40 16.67
C PHE A 82 -5.52 0.51 17.37
N ILE A 83 -5.62 0.13 18.67
CA ILE A 83 -6.85 0.30 19.45
C ILE A 83 -7.11 1.78 19.72
N VAL A 84 -6.08 2.57 20.08
CA VAL A 84 -6.19 4.01 20.25
C VAL A 84 -6.61 4.67 18.93
N GLY A 85 -5.99 4.29 17.81
CA GLY A 85 -6.39 4.79 16.50
C GLY A 85 -7.83 4.41 16.12
N ALA A 86 -8.26 3.18 16.40
CA ALA A 86 -9.64 2.76 16.19
C ALA A 86 -10.64 3.55 17.05
N TYR A 87 -10.28 3.90 18.28
CA TYR A 87 -11.08 4.78 19.13
C TYR A 87 -11.29 6.17 18.48
N PHE A 88 -10.23 6.79 17.96
CA PHE A 88 -10.34 8.07 17.28
C PHE A 88 -11.15 7.97 15.97
N LYS A 89 -11.08 6.86 15.26
CA LYS A 89 -11.93 6.57 14.08
C LYS A 89 -13.40 6.32 14.44
N GLY A 90 -13.74 6.19 15.72
CA GLY A 90 -15.11 5.98 16.19
C GLY A 90 -15.54 4.52 16.31
N TYR A 91 -14.61 3.57 16.22
CA TYR A 91 -14.92 2.16 16.45
C TYR A 91 -15.16 1.87 17.94
N ASN A 92 -16.01 0.88 18.22
CA ASN A 92 -16.18 0.39 19.58
C ASN A 92 -14.93 -0.36 20.03
N THR A 93 -14.22 0.21 21.00
CA THR A 93 -12.91 -0.26 21.46
C THR A 93 -12.92 -1.71 21.94
N LYS A 94 -13.98 -2.14 22.63
CA LYS A 94 -14.11 -3.52 23.13
C LYS A 94 -14.28 -4.52 21.98
N LYS A 95 -15.13 -4.17 20.99
CA LYS A 95 -15.32 -5.00 19.78
C LYS A 95 -14.04 -5.05 18.96
N TYR A 96 -13.34 -3.91 18.82
CA TYR A 96 -12.09 -3.84 18.11
C TYR A 96 -10.98 -4.66 18.79
N LEU A 97 -10.82 -4.54 20.11
CA LEU A 97 -9.83 -5.33 20.86
C LEU A 97 -10.04 -6.84 20.67
N LYS A 98 -11.30 -7.32 20.81
CA LYS A 98 -11.62 -8.73 20.56
C LYS A 98 -11.23 -9.16 19.14
N ALA A 99 -11.57 -8.36 18.16
CA ALA A 99 -11.25 -8.61 16.77
C ALA A 99 -9.73 -8.55 16.51
N PHE A 100 -9.02 -7.59 17.09
CA PHE A 100 -7.57 -7.44 16.98
C PHE A 100 -6.81 -8.63 17.55
N ILE A 101 -7.26 -9.17 18.70
CA ILE A 101 -6.70 -10.42 19.26
C ILE A 101 -6.81 -11.55 18.23
N GLY A 102 -7.98 -11.73 17.60
CA GLY A 102 -8.16 -12.75 16.58
C GLY A 102 -7.27 -12.56 15.36
N LEU A 103 -7.19 -11.33 14.83
CA LEU A 103 -6.33 -11.02 13.70
C LEU A 103 -4.83 -11.21 14.06
N PHE A 104 -4.44 -10.84 15.28
CA PHE A 104 -3.06 -11.03 15.73
C PHE A 104 -2.71 -12.51 15.91
N VAL A 105 -3.64 -13.35 16.39
CA VAL A 105 -3.46 -14.82 16.45
C VAL A 105 -3.29 -15.39 15.03
N LEU A 106 -4.10 -14.98 14.06
CA LEU A 106 -3.90 -15.36 12.65
C LEU A 106 -2.51 -14.93 12.16
N SER A 107 -2.07 -13.73 12.54
CA SER A 107 -0.73 -13.24 12.18
C SER A 107 0.40 -14.04 12.82
N ILE A 108 0.21 -14.56 14.04
CA ILE A 108 1.16 -15.51 14.66
C ILE A 108 1.25 -16.80 13.83
N ILE A 109 0.11 -17.36 13.45
CA ILE A 109 0.05 -18.57 12.62
C ILE A 109 0.80 -18.37 11.30
N VAL A 110 0.54 -17.25 10.63
CA VAL A 110 1.24 -16.86 9.40
C VAL A 110 2.75 -16.79 9.61
N ARG A 111 3.20 -16.12 10.68
CA ARG A 111 4.62 -15.96 11.00
C ARG A 111 5.30 -17.29 11.36
N LEU A 112 4.59 -18.20 12.00
CA LEU A 112 5.07 -19.54 12.32
C LEU A 112 5.20 -20.39 11.05
N ILE A 113 4.18 -20.41 10.19
CA ILE A 113 4.22 -21.15 8.92
C ILE A 113 5.36 -20.60 8.05
N SER A 114 5.47 -19.30 7.90
CA SER A 114 6.51 -18.66 7.08
C SER A 114 7.92 -18.78 7.66
N ALA A 115 8.09 -19.20 8.90
CA ALA A 115 9.38 -19.44 9.53
C ALA A 115 9.86 -20.89 9.35
N GLU A 116 9.04 -21.79 8.80
CA GLU A 116 9.46 -23.13 8.45
C GLU A 116 10.54 -23.08 7.35
N TYR A 117 11.58 -23.89 7.49
CA TYR A 117 12.80 -23.82 6.66
C TYR A 117 12.54 -23.93 5.16
N THR A 118 11.76 -24.93 4.76
CA THR A 118 11.46 -25.17 3.33
C THR A 118 10.60 -24.07 2.76
N LEU A 119 9.54 -23.70 3.49
CA LEU A 119 8.60 -22.67 3.06
C LEU A 119 9.27 -21.29 2.97
N ASN A 120 10.09 -20.94 3.97
CA ASN A 120 10.82 -19.66 3.99
C ASN A 120 11.80 -19.51 2.82
N ARG A 121 12.32 -20.63 2.31
CA ARG A 121 13.26 -20.62 1.17
C ARG A 121 12.59 -20.28 -0.16
N TYR A 122 11.34 -20.73 -0.36
CA TYR A 122 10.66 -20.62 -1.65
C TYR A 122 9.59 -19.52 -1.69
N LEU A 123 8.98 -19.19 -0.56
CA LEU A 123 7.86 -18.27 -0.49
C LEU A 123 8.05 -17.23 0.62
N GLU A 124 7.79 -15.98 0.28
CA GLU A 124 7.81 -14.87 1.23
C GLU A 124 6.61 -14.96 2.21
N TRP A 125 6.84 -14.52 3.44
CA TRP A 125 5.83 -14.53 4.52
C TRP A 125 4.50 -13.84 4.12
N ALA A 126 4.56 -12.89 3.22
CA ALA A 126 3.41 -12.16 2.73
C ALA A 126 2.45 -13.02 1.90
N PHE A 127 2.98 -14.01 1.17
CA PHE A 127 2.15 -15.01 0.49
C PHE A 127 1.30 -15.79 1.50
N PHE A 128 1.88 -16.22 2.61
CA PHE A 128 1.14 -16.95 3.65
C PHE A 128 0.11 -16.07 4.35
N ALA A 129 0.42 -14.78 4.58
CA ALA A 129 -0.51 -13.84 5.17
C ALA A 129 -1.77 -13.69 4.30
N LEU A 130 -1.56 -13.49 3.01
CA LEU A 130 -2.65 -13.43 2.04
C LEU A 130 -3.41 -14.74 1.95
N ALA A 131 -2.71 -15.88 1.81
CA ALA A 131 -3.30 -17.20 1.64
C ALA A 131 -4.19 -17.59 2.83
N VAL A 132 -3.74 -17.37 4.06
CA VAL A 132 -4.55 -17.65 5.27
C VAL A 132 -5.84 -16.83 5.25
N GLY A 133 -5.76 -15.54 4.93
CA GLY A 133 -6.95 -14.69 4.81
C GLY A 133 -7.90 -15.16 3.72
N LEU A 134 -7.37 -15.46 2.51
CA LEU A 134 -8.15 -15.97 1.37
C LEU A 134 -8.84 -17.29 1.67
N ILE A 135 -8.15 -18.23 2.29
CA ILE A 135 -8.70 -19.54 2.67
C ILE A 135 -9.90 -19.32 3.61
N ILE A 136 -9.73 -18.51 4.66
CA ILE A 136 -10.81 -18.22 5.61
C ILE A 136 -12.01 -17.57 4.89
N ALA A 137 -11.76 -16.52 4.10
CA ALA A 137 -12.82 -15.76 3.43
C ALA A 137 -13.63 -16.60 2.45
N ASN A 138 -12.97 -17.56 1.74
CA ASN A 138 -13.59 -18.33 0.66
C ASN A 138 -14.01 -19.76 1.05
N THR A 139 -13.79 -20.18 2.32
CA THR A 139 -14.25 -21.47 2.84
C THR A 139 -15.33 -21.30 3.90
N ILE A 140 -14.95 -20.84 5.10
CA ILE A 140 -15.86 -20.69 6.25
C ILE A 140 -16.51 -19.32 6.33
N GLY A 141 -16.05 -18.35 5.53
CA GLY A 141 -16.44 -16.95 5.60
C GLY A 141 -15.79 -16.20 6.77
N VAL A 142 -15.81 -14.88 6.69
CA VAL A 142 -15.21 -14.03 7.74
C VAL A 142 -16.20 -13.82 8.88
N PRO A 143 -15.89 -14.25 10.11
CA PRO A 143 -16.78 -14.06 11.26
C PRO A 143 -17.03 -12.57 11.53
N ASN A 144 -18.26 -12.20 11.83
CA ASN A 144 -18.64 -10.81 12.08
C ASN A 144 -17.87 -10.15 13.21
N TRP A 145 -17.46 -10.92 14.21
CA TRP A 145 -16.67 -10.40 15.33
C TRP A 145 -15.25 -10.01 14.96
N LEU A 146 -14.69 -10.56 13.85
CA LEU A 146 -13.34 -10.28 13.35
C LEU A 146 -13.29 -9.02 12.47
N LYS A 147 -14.38 -8.70 11.79
CA LYS A 147 -14.48 -7.58 10.84
C LYS A 147 -13.98 -6.22 11.35
N PRO A 148 -14.21 -5.81 12.63
CA PRO A 148 -13.72 -4.52 13.11
C PRO A 148 -12.20 -4.34 13.05
N ALA A 149 -11.41 -5.41 13.14
CA ALA A 149 -9.94 -5.35 13.05
C ALA A 149 -9.41 -5.47 11.62
N ILE A 150 -10.25 -5.76 10.63
CA ILE A 150 -9.86 -5.81 9.23
C ILE A 150 -9.77 -4.36 8.73
N GLN A 151 -8.57 -3.76 8.89
CA GLN A 151 -8.29 -2.35 8.60
C GLN A 151 -7.08 -2.25 7.67
N THR A 152 -7.20 -2.88 6.51
CA THR A 152 -6.13 -3.08 5.53
C THR A 152 -5.36 -1.79 5.24
N GLU A 153 -6.04 -0.73 4.81
CA GLU A 153 -5.42 0.54 4.45
C GLU A 153 -4.69 1.18 5.64
N TYR A 154 -5.27 1.11 6.83
CA TYR A 154 -4.68 1.70 8.02
C TYR A 154 -3.34 1.03 8.42
N TYR A 155 -3.29 -0.29 8.36
CA TYR A 155 -2.05 -1.03 8.60
C TYR A 155 -1.01 -0.75 7.52
N ILE A 156 -1.40 -0.80 6.24
CA ILE A 156 -0.50 -0.52 5.12
C ILE A 156 0.12 0.87 5.25
N LYS A 157 -0.69 1.91 5.43
CA LYS A 157 -0.24 3.29 5.52
C LYS A 157 0.73 3.50 6.70
N THR A 158 0.44 2.89 7.85
CA THR A 158 1.33 2.94 9.03
C THR A 158 2.67 2.25 8.74
N GLY A 159 2.63 1.05 8.15
CA GLY A 159 3.83 0.32 7.76
C GLY A 159 4.68 1.06 6.73
N LEU A 160 4.03 1.77 5.79
CA LEU A 160 4.71 2.58 4.78
C LEU A 160 5.41 3.80 5.37
N VAL A 161 4.80 4.50 6.33
CA VAL A 161 5.46 5.62 7.03
C VAL A 161 6.72 5.14 7.74
N ILE A 162 6.65 4.01 8.45
CA ILE A 162 7.82 3.40 9.09
C ILE A 162 8.88 3.02 8.04
N MET A 163 8.46 2.46 6.93
CA MET A 163 9.35 2.06 5.84
C MET A 163 10.06 3.25 5.21
N GLY A 164 9.43 4.43 5.16
CA GLY A 164 10.05 5.66 4.69
C GLY A 164 11.36 5.97 5.41
N PHE A 165 11.45 5.66 6.69
CA PHE A 165 12.67 5.85 7.48
C PHE A 165 13.84 4.95 7.03
N SER A 166 13.55 3.79 6.45
CA SER A 166 14.56 2.87 5.90
C SER A 166 15.00 3.23 4.46
N VAL A 167 14.31 4.15 3.80
CA VAL A 167 14.64 4.58 2.43
C VAL A 167 15.43 5.88 2.47
N LEU A 168 16.70 5.83 2.03
CA LEU A 168 17.53 7.04 1.99
C LEU A 168 16.96 8.05 1.00
N PHE A 169 16.91 9.32 1.41
CA PHE A 169 16.38 10.41 0.57
C PHE A 169 17.19 10.61 -0.71
N SER A 170 18.49 10.33 -0.68
CA SER A 170 19.34 10.33 -1.88
C SER A 170 18.83 9.36 -2.96
N ASN A 171 18.32 8.21 -2.57
CA ASN A 171 17.72 7.26 -3.52
C ASN A 171 16.45 7.82 -4.18
N ILE A 172 15.66 8.58 -3.40
CA ILE A 172 14.45 9.24 -3.93
C ILE A 172 14.85 10.30 -4.97
N VAL A 173 15.88 11.09 -4.70
CA VAL A 173 16.35 12.12 -5.63
C VAL A 173 16.98 11.50 -6.87
N ASN A 174 17.90 10.54 -6.70
CA ASN A 174 18.59 9.89 -7.81
C ASN A 174 17.65 9.12 -8.73
N PHE A 175 16.61 8.52 -8.17
CA PHE A 175 15.59 7.76 -8.92
C PHE A 175 14.43 8.63 -9.41
N GLY A 176 14.30 9.87 -8.90
CA GLY A 176 13.09 10.68 -9.07
C GLY A 176 12.71 10.95 -10.52
N LEU A 177 13.67 11.34 -11.38
CA LEU A 177 13.41 11.59 -12.81
C LEU A 177 13.01 10.32 -13.55
N TYR A 178 13.65 9.19 -13.24
CA TYR A 178 13.31 7.90 -13.84
C TYR A 178 11.91 7.45 -13.40
N GLY A 179 11.62 7.57 -12.10
CA GLY A 179 10.31 7.27 -11.55
C GLY A 179 9.21 8.18 -12.10
N LEU A 180 9.49 9.48 -12.32
CA LEU A 180 8.58 10.40 -13.00
C LEU A 180 8.34 9.96 -14.45
N GLY A 181 9.39 9.63 -15.21
CA GLY A 181 9.25 9.12 -16.58
C GLY A 181 8.39 7.87 -16.65
N ILE A 182 8.62 6.89 -15.77
CA ILE A 182 7.84 5.65 -15.72
C ILE A 182 6.39 5.94 -15.28
N ALA A 183 6.19 6.62 -14.15
CA ALA A 183 4.86 6.77 -13.58
C ALA A 183 4.01 7.84 -14.27
N TRP A 184 4.57 9.02 -14.55
CA TRP A 184 3.80 10.17 -15.03
C TRP A 184 3.57 10.19 -16.54
N VAL A 185 4.38 9.47 -17.32
CA VAL A 185 4.15 9.27 -18.75
C VAL A 185 3.23 8.08 -19.00
N VAL A 186 3.53 6.94 -18.36
CA VAL A 186 2.76 5.71 -18.61
C VAL A 186 1.32 5.81 -18.09
N THR A 187 1.12 6.36 -16.90
CA THR A 187 -0.22 6.42 -16.30
C THR A 187 -1.25 7.14 -17.17
N PRO A 188 -1.01 8.37 -17.68
CA PRO A 188 -1.94 9.02 -18.59
C PRO A 188 -2.14 8.25 -19.90
N LEU A 189 -1.09 7.63 -20.45
CA LEU A 189 -1.19 6.82 -21.66
C LEU A 189 -2.11 5.62 -21.47
N VAL A 190 -1.97 4.90 -20.36
CA VAL A 190 -2.85 3.77 -20.02
C VAL A 190 -4.29 4.24 -19.84
N MET A 191 -4.51 5.34 -19.12
CA MET A 191 -5.86 5.90 -18.92
C MET A 191 -6.52 6.29 -20.25
N LEU A 192 -5.79 6.96 -21.15
CA LEU A 192 -6.29 7.33 -22.47
C LEU A 192 -6.57 6.08 -23.31
N PHE A 193 -5.65 5.12 -23.33
CA PHE A 193 -5.84 3.86 -24.03
C PHE A 193 -7.10 3.14 -23.57
N MET A 194 -7.28 2.97 -22.25
CA MET A 194 -8.45 2.32 -21.68
C MET A 194 -9.75 3.06 -22.00
N TYR A 195 -9.74 4.39 -21.92
CA TYR A 195 -10.89 5.21 -22.27
C TYR A 195 -11.31 5.01 -23.74
N TYR A 196 -10.38 5.08 -24.68
CA TYR A 196 -10.68 4.89 -26.09
C TYR A 196 -11.06 3.45 -26.41
N PHE A 197 -10.40 2.46 -25.81
CA PHE A 197 -10.74 1.05 -25.97
C PHE A 197 -12.15 0.76 -25.49
N ALA A 198 -12.52 1.25 -24.29
CA ALA A 198 -13.86 1.10 -23.75
C ALA A 198 -14.93 1.74 -24.65
N LYS A 199 -14.68 2.95 -25.15
CA LYS A 199 -15.66 3.69 -25.99
C LYS A 199 -15.79 3.14 -27.40
N LYS A 200 -14.67 2.84 -28.08
CA LYS A 200 -14.67 2.46 -29.48
C LYS A 200 -14.84 0.94 -29.69
N VAL A 201 -14.17 0.12 -28.89
CA VAL A 201 -14.16 -1.34 -29.06
C VAL A 201 -15.27 -1.98 -28.25
N LEU A 202 -15.31 -1.75 -26.93
CA LEU A 202 -16.32 -2.36 -26.06
C LEU A 202 -17.67 -1.65 -26.12
N LYS A 203 -17.74 -0.46 -26.72
CA LYS A 203 -18.94 0.37 -26.85
C LYS A 203 -19.63 0.59 -25.49
N MET A 204 -18.87 0.80 -24.45
CA MET A 204 -19.36 1.11 -23.11
C MET A 204 -19.90 2.54 -23.06
N LYS A 205 -21.06 2.72 -22.43
CA LYS A 205 -21.74 4.02 -22.30
C LYS A 205 -21.43 4.72 -20.97
N ASN A 206 -21.19 3.96 -19.91
CA ASN A 206 -20.94 4.46 -18.54
C ASN A 206 -19.50 5.02 -18.44
N GLU A 207 -19.35 6.32 -18.70
CA GLU A 207 -18.02 6.98 -18.65
C GLU A 207 -17.43 7.11 -17.25
N PRO A 208 -18.24 7.41 -16.19
CA PRO A 208 -17.72 7.36 -14.83
C PRO A 208 -17.06 6.04 -14.47
N LEU A 209 -17.69 4.91 -14.80
CA LEU A 209 -17.13 3.56 -14.61
C LEU A 209 -15.82 3.39 -15.38
N ILE A 210 -15.79 3.77 -16.67
CA ILE A 210 -14.60 3.64 -17.53
C ILE A 210 -13.41 4.38 -16.92
N ILE A 211 -13.60 5.63 -16.51
CA ILE A 211 -12.52 6.46 -15.97
C ILE A 211 -12.08 5.97 -14.59
N THR A 212 -13.03 5.55 -13.77
CA THR A 212 -12.74 4.98 -12.45
C THR A 212 -11.90 3.70 -12.58
N MET A 213 -12.26 2.82 -13.52
CA MET A 213 -11.49 1.60 -13.81
C MET A 213 -10.11 1.92 -14.41
N ALA A 214 -10.02 2.88 -15.35
CA ALA A 214 -8.76 3.28 -15.93
C ALA A 214 -7.79 3.85 -14.88
N ALA A 215 -8.28 4.65 -13.96
CA ALA A 215 -7.48 5.18 -12.87
C ALA A 215 -7.07 4.09 -11.86
N ALA A 216 -7.96 3.16 -11.55
CA ALA A 216 -7.64 2.04 -10.67
C ALA A 216 -6.51 1.19 -11.24
N THR A 217 -6.61 0.80 -12.53
CA THR A 217 -5.62 -0.04 -13.23
C THR A 217 -4.25 0.66 -13.39
N SER A 218 -4.24 1.98 -13.55
CA SER A 218 -3.03 2.71 -13.94
C SER A 218 -2.30 3.40 -12.78
N VAL A 219 -2.89 3.48 -11.57
CA VAL A 219 -2.26 4.18 -10.44
C VAL A 219 -2.23 3.31 -9.17
N CYS A 220 -3.35 3.28 -8.45
CA CYS A 220 -3.42 2.60 -7.15
C CYS A 220 -4.86 2.15 -6.88
N GLY A 221 -5.28 1.07 -7.50
CA GLY A 221 -6.53 0.35 -7.27
C GLY A 221 -7.61 1.15 -6.54
N THR A 222 -7.82 0.80 -5.28
CA THR A 222 -8.89 1.36 -4.44
C THR A 222 -8.80 2.88 -4.26
N SER A 223 -7.60 3.42 -3.97
CA SER A 223 -7.46 4.86 -3.69
C SER A 223 -7.74 5.72 -4.92
N ALA A 224 -7.24 5.29 -6.09
CA ALA A 224 -7.50 5.97 -7.36
C ALA A 224 -8.98 5.82 -7.78
N ALA A 225 -9.58 4.63 -7.58
CA ALA A 225 -11.00 4.41 -7.85
C ALA A 225 -11.89 5.35 -7.02
N ILE A 226 -11.65 5.46 -5.71
CA ILE A 226 -12.43 6.34 -4.83
C ILE A 226 -12.26 7.81 -5.24
N ALA A 227 -11.02 8.26 -5.49
CA ALA A 227 -10.74 9.64 -5.84
C ALA A 227 -11.39 10.04 -7.18
N THR A 228 -11.23 9.20 -8.21
CA THR A 228 -11.78 9.46 -9.54
C THR A 228 -13.27 9.17 -9.64
N GLY A 229 -13.77 8.19 -8.90
CA GLY A 229 -15.19 7.91 -8.79
C GLY A 229 -15.96 9.08 -8.17
N ALA A 230 -15.43 9.66 -7.08
CA ALA A 230 -16.00 10.88 -6.51
C ALA A 230 -15.92 12.06 -7.48
N ALA A 231 -14.81 12.20 -8.24
CA ALA A 231 -14.61 13.25 -9.23
C ALA A 231 -15.54 13.13 -10.44
N SER A 232 -15.83 11.91 -10.88
CA SER A 232 -16.70 11.59 -12.03
C SER A 232 -18.17 11.41 -11.65
N LYS A 233 -18.51 11.49 -10.36
CA LYS A 233 -19.84 11.17 -9.83
C LYS A 233 -20.27 9.73 -10.18
N ALA A 234 -19.33 8.77 -10.09
CA ALA A 234 -19.61 7.36 -10.32
C ALA A 234 -20.58 6.80 -9.28
N GLU A 235 -21.43 5.88 -9.69
CA GLU A 235 -22.36 5.20 -8.78
C GLU A 235 -21.61 4.29 -7.80
N LYS A 236 -22.23 3.98 -6.66
CA LYS A 236 -21.64 3.10 -5.64
C LYS A 236 -21.32 1.71 -6.20
N ASP A 237 -22.15 1.21 -7.09
CA ASP A 237 -21.98 -0.10 -7.72
C ASP A 237 -20.78 -0.10 -8.68
N ASP A 238 -20.56 0.99 -9.44
CA ASP A 238 -19.38 1.17 -10.29
C ASP A 238 -18.09 1.15 -9.48
N LEU A 239 -18.10 1.87 -8.35
CA LEU A 239 -16.97 1.89 -7.40
C LEU A 239 -16.71 0.50 -6.80
N SER A 240 -17.77 -0.15 -6.30
CA SER A 240 -17.66 -1.48 -5.69
C SER A 240 -17.13 -2.51 -6.69
N MET A 241 -17.61 -2.47 -7.93
CA MET A 241 -17.14 -3.34 -9.02
C MET A 241 -15.66 -3.08 -9.33
N THR A 242 -15.28 -1.82 -9.54
CA THR A 242 -13.89 -1.45 -9.86
C THR A 242 -12.93 -1.89 -8.76
N VAL A 243 -13.25 -1.62 -7.50
CA VAL A 243 -12.43 -2.00 -6.34
C VAL A 243 -12.31 -3.51 -6.24
N SER A 244 -13.40 -4.24 -6.44
CA SER A 244 -13.41 -5.72 -6.36
C SER A 244 -12.52 -6.34 -7.43
N ILE A 245 -12.59 -5.85 -8.67
CA ILE A 245 -11.72 -6.32 -9.77
C ILE A 245 -10.26 -6.00 -9.45
N SER A 246 -9.99 -4.77 -9.03
CA SER A 246 -8.63 -4.33 -8.69
C SER A 246 -7.99 -5.19 -7.60
N ILE A 247 -8.73 -5.55 -6.56
CA ILE A 247 -8.22 -6.42 -5.49
C ILE A 247 -7.79 -7.78 -6.03
N ILE A 248 -8.59 -8.40 -6.92
CA ILE A 248 -8.22 -9.69 -7.53
C ILE A 248 -6.92 -9.57 -8.32
N PHE A 249 -6.85 -8.57 -9.21
CA PHE A 249 -5.66 -8.38 -10.04
C PHE A 249 -4.43 -8.02 -9.19
N THR A 250 -4.61 -7.22 -8.14
CA THR A 250 -3.54 -6.95 -7.16
C THR A 250 -2.97 -8.24 -6.58
N VAL A 251 -3.85 -9.15 -6.15
CA VAL A 251 -3.45 -10.45 -5.57
C VAL A 251 -2.73 -11.32 -6.61
N LEU A 252 -3.32 -11.46 -7.80
CA LEU A 252 -2.71 -12.25 -8.88
C LEU A 252 -1.34 -11.67 -9.28
N MET A 253 -1.25 -10.37 -9.49
CA MET A 253 0.00 -9.74 -9.90
C MET A 253 1.06 -9.77 -8.79
N MET A 254 0.68 -9.61 -7.53
CA MET A 254 1.60 -9.71 -6.40
C MET A 254 2.30 -11.07 -6.36
N VAL A 255 1.61 -12.14 -6.73
CA VAL A 255 2.14 -13.50 -6.74
C VAL A 255 2.88 -13.81 -8.05
N PHE A 256 2.25 -13.57 -9.19
CA PHE A 256 2.75 -14.04 -10.48
C PHE A 256 3.81 -13.12 -11.10
N MET A 257 3.74 -11.81 -10.94
CA MET A 257 4.70 -10.89 -11.54
C MET A 257 6.16 -11.16 -11.10
N PRO A 258 6.47 -11.33 -9.82
CA PRO A 258 7.83 -11.64 -9.40
C PRO A 258 8.33 -12.99 -9.96
N ILE A 259 7.44 -13.98 -10.06
CA ILE A 259 7.78 -15.30 -10.61
C ILE A 259 8.16 -15.17 -12.09
N ILE A 260 7.35 -14.43 -12.86
CA ILE A 260 7.60 -14.18 -14.29
C ILE A 260 8.91 -13.41 -14.47
N ILE A 261 9.11 -12.32 -13.73
CA ILE A 261 10.31 -11.49 -13.79
C ILE A 261 11.58 -12.32 -13.54
N LYS A 262 11.57 -13.17 -12.52
CA LYS A 262 12.69 -14.09 -12.23
C LYS A 262 12.88 -15.14 -13.32
N ALA A 263 11.79 -15.72 -13.81
CA ALA A 263 11.85 -16.78 -14.82
C ALA A 263 12.45 -16.31 -16.16
N ILE A 264 12.22 -15.04 -16.53
CA ILE A 264 12.80 -14.45 -17.74
C ILE A 264 14.16 -13.79 -17.52
N GLY A 265 14.71 -13.86 -16.30
CA GLY A 265 16.02 -13.30 -15.96
C GLY A 265 16.08 -11.77 -16.05
N MET A 266 14.95 -11.07 -15.80
CA MET A 266 14.91 -9.61 -15.83
C MET A 266 15.73 -9.02 -14.68
N ASP A 267 16.45 -7.94 -14.94
CA ASP A 267 17.20 -7.19 -13.93
C ASP A 267 16.30 -6.71 -12.76
N GLU A 268 16.83 -6.72 -11.53
CA GLU A 268 16.08 -6.38 -10.34
C GLU A 268 15.53 -4.95 -10.36
N LEU A 269 16.31 -3.99 -10.91
CA LEU A 269 15.92 -2.58 -10.97
C LEU A 269 14.74 -2.38 -11.92
N ILE A 270 14.81 -2.97 -13.11
CA ILE A 270 13.76 -2.94 -14.14
C ILE A 270 12.54 -3.70 -13.65
N GLY A 271 12.74 -4.91 -13.13
CA GLY A 271 11.66 -5.74 -12.58
C GLY A 271 10.94 -5.07 -11.42
N GLY A 272 11.69 -4.42 -10.52
CA GLY A 272 11.13 -3.62 -9.45
C GLY A 272 10.30 -2.44 -9.97
N ALA A 273 10.82 -1.70 -10.95
CA ALA A 273 10.11 -0.59 -11.58
C ALA A 273 8.82 -1.06 -12.28
N LEU A 274 8.86 -2.21 -12.95
CA LEU A 274 7.69 -2.83 -13.57
C LEU A 274 6.62 -3.18 -12.54
N ILE A 275 6.99 -3.82 -11.43
CA ILE A 275 6.07 -4.10 -10.31
C ILE A 275 5.50 -2.80 -9.76
N GLY A 276 6.36 -1.79 -9.52
CA GLY A 276 5.95 -0.50 -8.98
C GLY A 276 4.93 0.23 -9.83
N GLY A 277 5.08 0.18 -11.15
CA GLY A 277 4.20 0.86 -12.11
C GLY A 277 2.90 0.10 -12.44
N THR A 278 2.86 -1.22 -12.17
CA THR A 278 1.76 -2.06 -12.67
C THR A 278 0.91 -2.73 -11.60
N VAL A 279 1.45 -3.05 -10.43
CA VAL A 279 0.67 -3.67 -9.34
C VAL A 279 -0.17 -2.61 -8.63
N ASP A 280 -1.46 -2.85 -8.49
CA ASP A 280 -2.46 -1.84 -8.14
C ASP A 280 -2.50 -1.41 -6.67
N SER A 281 -1.69 -1.98 -5.79
CA SER A 281 -1.64 -1.65 -4.36
C SER A 281 -0.22 -1.43 -3.88
N THR A 282 0.00 -0.34 -3.12
CA THR A 282 1.32 -0.01 -2.56
C THR A 282 1.85 -1.11 -1.63
N GLY A 283 0.96 -1.73 -0.86
CA GLY A 283 1.33 -2.86 -0.01
C GLY A 283 1.79 -4.06 -0.83
N ALA A 284 1.02 -4.45 -1.84
CA ALA A 284 1.33 -5.56 -2.73
C ALA A 284 2.63 -5.32 -3.53
N VAL A 285 2.87 -4.09 -3.99
CA VAL A 285 4.14 -3.66 -4.62
C VAL A 285 5.33 -3.89 -3.71
N THR A 286 5.20 -3.55 -2.44
CA THR A 286 6.27 -3.74 -1.45
C THR A 286 6.63 -5.22 -1.29
N VAL A 287 5.61 -6.08 -1.26
CA VAL A 287 5.80 -7.53 -1.15
C VAL A 287 6.40 -8.10 -2.41
N ALA A 288 5.76 -7.85 -3.54
CA ALA A 288 6.22 -8.35 -4.83
C ALA A 288 7.67 -7.90 -5.13
N GLY A 289 7.98 -6.62 -4.89
CA GLY A 289 9.33 -6.09 -5.03
C GLY A 289 10.35 -6.72 -4.08
N SER A 290 9.94 -7.08 -2.86
CA SER A 290 10.82 -7.73 -1.87
C SER A 290 11.32 -9.08 -2.33
N THR A 291 10.54 -9.79 -3.13
CA THR A 291 10.94 -11.10 -3.67
C THR A 291 12.05 -11.00 -4.73
N LEU A 292 12.22 -9.84 -5.36
CA LEU A 292 13.27 -9.60 -6.35
C LEU A 292 14.62 -9.23 -5.72
N GLY A 293 14.65 -8.91 -4.43
CA GLY A 293 15.86 -8.44 -3.74
C GLY A 293 15.72 -7.00 -3.24
N LYS A 294 16.82 -6.46 -2.70
CA LYS A 294 16.80 -5.10 -2.11
C LYS A 294 16.64 -3.99 -3.15
N ILE A 295 17.30 -4.13 -4.30
CA ILE A 295 17.22 -3.18 -5.42
C ILE A 295 15.80 -3.18 -5.97
N GLY A 296 15.26 -4.37 -6.29
CA GLY A 296 13.91 -4.54 -6.81
C GLY A 296 12.84 -3.97 -5.88
N LYS A 297 12.97 -4.21 -4.56
CA LYS A 297 12.08 -3.63 -3.55
C LYS A 297 12.12 -2.10 -3.57
N THR A 298 13.32 -1.52 -3.54
CA THR A 298 13.50 -0.06 -3.49
C THR A 298 12.94 0.60 -4.73
N SER A 299 13.28 0.08 -5.92
CA SER A 299 12.77 0.53 -7.20
C SER A 299 11.24 0.48 -7.26
N ALA A 300 10.63 -0.64 -6.87
CA ALA A 300 9.19 -0.82 -6.86
C ALA A 300 8.47 0.20 -5.97
N ILE A 301 8.98 0.43 -4.77
CA ILE A 301 8.42 1.39 -3.81
C ILE A 301 8.54 2.83 -4.32
N LEU A 302 9.70 3.19 -4.88
CA LEU A 302 9.93 4.54 -5.39
C LEU A 302 9.00 4.86 -6.57
N VAL A 303 8.89 3.96 -7.56
CA VAL A 303 7.96 4.14 -8.69
C VAL A 303 6.53 4.28 -8.19
N LYS A 304 6.08 3.38 -7.31
CA LYS A 304 4.71 3.42 -6.76
C LYS A 304 4.45 4.68 -5.94
N SER A 305 5.40 5.14 -5.13
CA SER A 305 5.25 6.36 -4.34
C SER A 305 5.11 7.59 -5.23
N ILE A 306 5.92 7.69 -6.29
CA ILE A 306 5.85 8.76 -7.29
C ILE A 306 4.52 8.69 -8.06
N GLN A 307 4.07 7.49 -8.42
CA GLN A 307 2.79 7.26 -9.09
C GLN A 307 1.60 7.68 -8.23
N ASN A 308 1.64 7.41 -6.93
CA ASN A 308 0.56 7.77 -6.01
C ASN A 308 0.37 9.29 -5.86
N ILE A 309 1.41 10.10 -6.09
CA ILE A 309 1.28 11.57 -6.13
C ILE A 309 0.33 12.01 -7.25
N LEU A 310 0.29 11.28 -8.36
CA LEU A 310 -0.61 11.56 -9.48
C LEU A 310 -2.09 11.44 -9.13
N ILE A 311 -2.50 10.70 -8.10
CA ILE A 311 -3.91 10.50 -7.75
C ILE A 311 -4.64 11.86 -7.61
N GLY A 312 -4.01 12.81 -6.93
CA GLY A 312 -4.56 14.16 -6.76
C GLY A 312 -4.76 14.89 -8.08
N PHE A 313 -3.74 14.86 -8.94
CA PHE A 313 -3.77 15.53 -10.25
C PHE A 313 -4.81 14.89 -11.19
N ILE A 314 -4.84 13.56 -11.24
CA ILE A 314 -5.82 12.80 -12.04
C ILE A 314 -7.25 13.08 -11.56
N ALA A 315 -7.50 13.07 -10.26
CA ALA A 315 -8.82 13.36 -9.73
C ALA A 315 -9.30 14.76 -10.09
N VAL A 316 -8.40 15.77 -10.06
CA VAL A 316 -8.72 17.12 -10.53
C VAL A 316 -8.97 17.15 -12.04
N ALA A 317 -8.12 16.51 -12.84
CA ALA A 317 -8.31 16.44 -14.30
C ALA A 317 -9.65 15.79 -14.66
N VAL A 318 -10.01 14.69 -13.97
CA VAL A 318 -11.30 14.02 -14.12
C VAL A 318 -12.47 14.93 -13.72
N ALA A 319 -12.37 15.65 -12.60
CA ALA A 319 -13.40 16.61 -12.18
C ALA A 319 -13.62 17.71 -13.22
N VAL A 320 -12.53 18.29 -13.76
CA VAL A 320 -12.59 19.30 -14.83
C VAL A 320 -13.20 18.75 -16.11
N PHE A 321 -12.81 17.52 -16.51
CA PHE A 321 -13.35 16.85 -17.70
C PHE A 321 -14.88 16.68 -17.60
N PHE A 322 -15.38 16.15 -16.50
CA PHE A 322 -16.82 15.95 -16.31
C PHE A 322 -17.58 17.27 -16.14
N ALA A 323 -17.04 18.24 -15.41
CA ALA A 323 -17.65 19.57 -15.29
C ALA A 323 -17.77 20.28 -16.65
N SER A 324 -16.72 20.19 -17.49
CA SER A 324 -16.73 20.75 -18.86
C SER A 324 -17.77 20.08 -19.74
N LYS A 325 -17.97 18.78 -19.58
CA LYS A 325 -18.95 18.01 -20.35
C LYS A 325 -20.38 18.33 -19.91
N GLU A 326 -20.61 18.46 -18.60
CA GLU A 326 -21.90 18.85 -18.02
C GLU A 326 -22.30 20.27 -18.46
N LYS A 327 -21.32 21.21 -18.51
CA LYS A 327 -21.52 22.56 -19.03
C LYS A 327 -21.93 22.59 -20.51
N LYS A 328 -21.35 21.74 -21.35
CA LYS A 328 -21.76 21.60 -22.77
C LYS A 328 -23.14 20.99 -22.94
N ARG A 329 -23.61 20.21 -21.98
CA ARG A 329 -24.93 19.56 -22.01
C ARG A 329 -26.03 20.44 -21.42
N ASN A 330 -25.72 21.25 -20.43
CA ASN A 330 -26.62 22.20 -19.78
C ASN A 330 -26.18 23.62 -20.14
N ALA A 331 -26.91 24.32 -21.00
CA ALA A 331 -26.59 25.68 -21.48
C ALA A 331 -26.54 26.77 -20.36
N LYS A 332 -26.61 26.41 -19.08
CA LYS A 332 -26.49 27.29 -17.92
C LYS A 332 -25.26 26.87 -17.07
N GLY A 333 -24.15 27.56 -17.26
CA GLY A 333 -22.91 27.24 -16.57
C GLY A 333 -22.80 27.92 -15.19
N THR A 334 -22.56 27.14 -14.15
CA THR A 334 -21.89 27.59 -12.94
C THR A 334 -20.39 27.57 -13.15
N ASN A 335 -19.73 28.70 -12.89
CA ASN A 335 -18.28 28.86 -12.98
C ASN A 335 -17.59 28.25 -11.73
N ASP A 336 -17.71 26.95 -11.50
CA ASP A 336 -16.92 26.29 -10.46
C ASP A 336 -15.49 26.10 -10.97
N LYS A 337 -14.62 27.04 -10.63
CA LYS A 337 -13.17 26.88 -10.77
C LYS A 337 -12.72 25.82 -9.78
N VAL A 338 -12.14 24.73 -10.28
CA VAL A 338 -11.49 23.73 -9.44
C VAL A 338 -10.42 24.44 -8.60
N LYS A 339 -10.60 24.49 -7.29
CA LYS A 339 -9.67 25.17 -6.37
C LYS A 339 -8.44 24.28 -6.17
N PHE A 340 -7.24 24.85 -6.17
CA PHE A 340 -5.97 24.16 -5.88
C PHE A 340 -6.01 23.39 -4.54
N GLY A 341 -6.81 23.86 -3.57
CA GLY A 341 -7.09 23.14 -2.32
C GLY A 341 -7.70 21.74 -2.51
N GLU A 342 -8.36 21.48 -3.64
CA GLU A 342 -8.94 20.17 -3.93
C GLU A 342 -7.88 19.12 -4.23
N ILE A 343 -6.78 19.50 -4.87
CA ILE A 343 -5.60 18.62 -5.06
C ILE A 343 -5.03 18.19 -3.70
N TRP A 344 -4.88 19.16 -2.78
CA TRP A 344 -4.40 18.88 -1.44
C TRP A 344 -5.31 17.91 -0.67
N HIS A 345 -6.62 18.06 -0.77
CA HIS A 345 -7.57 17.17 -0.09
C HIS A 345 -7.53 15.74 -0.63
N ARG A 346 -7.22 15.55 -1.91
CA ARG A 346 -7.18 14.24 -2.57
C ARG A 346 -5.82 13.55 -2.50
N LEU A 347 -4.74 14.28 -2.22
CA LEU A 347 -3.40 13.72 -2.04
C LEU A 347 -3.40 12.80 -0.80
N PRO A 348 -2.96 11.54 -0.91
CA PRO A 348 -2.81 10.66 0.24
C PRO A 348 -1.72 11.18 1.19
N LYS A 349 -2.11 11.60 2.40
CA LYS A 349 -1.19 12.29 3.33
C LYS A 349 -0.10 11.37 3.88
N PHE A 350 -0.35 10.06 3.97
CA PHE A 350 0.67 9.11 4.43
C PHE A 350 1.94 9.13 3.57
N ILE A 351 1.84 9.52 2.27
CA ILE A 351 3.00 9.68 1.38
C ILE A 351 3.90 10.80 1.89
N LEU A 352 3.32 11.90 2.37
CA LEU A 352 4.10 12.98 3.00
C LEU A 352 4.81 12.46 4.26
N GLY A 353 4.15 11.61 5.03
CA GLY A 353 4.74 10.93 6.18
C GLY A 353 5.93 10.03 5.78
N PHE A 354 5.79 9.27 4.70
CA PHE A 354 6.89 8.46 4.15
C PHE A 354 8.11 9.32 3.77
N PHE A 355 7.90 10.40 2.99
CA PHE A 355 8.99 11.29 2.60
C PHE A 355 9.61 12.02 3.79
N ALA A 356 8.79 12.50 4.74
CA ALA A 356 9.28 13.14 5.96
C ALA A 356 10.13 12.18 6.80
N ALA A 357 9.72 10.92 6.94
CA ALA A 357 10.50 9.90 7.63
C ALA A 357 11.87 9.66 6.94
N SER A 358 11.88 9.60 5.60
CA SER A 358 13.11 9.47 4.81
C SER A 358 14.05 10.67 4.98
N LEU A 359 13.52 11.91 4.96
CA LEU A 359 14.28 13.12 5.20
C LEU A 359 14.90 13.13 6.61
N ILE A 360 14.10 12.80 7.64
CA ILE A 360 14.56 12.75 9.03
C ILE A 360 15.65 11.70 9.19
N ALA A 361 15.47 10.51 8.64
CA ALA A 361 16.48 9.46 8.68
C ALA A 361 17.80 9.90 8.05
N SER A 362 17.75 10.48 6.84
CA SER A 362 18.91 10.80 6.02
C SER A 362 19.65 12.05 6.48
N PHE A 363 18.93 13.11 6.87
CA PHE A 363 19.56 14.40 7.18
C PHE A 363 19.69 14.69 8.67
N VAL A 364 18.88 14.07 9.51
CA VAL A 364 18.91 14.31 10.95
C VAL A 364 19.56 13.13 11.65
N VAL A 365 18.95 11.94 11.59
CA VAL A 365 19.38 10.81 12.41
C VAL A 365 20.74 10.28 11.96
N GLN A 366 20.95 10.08 10.66
CA GLN A 366 22.24 9.59 10.14
C GLN A 366 23.41 10.51 10.51
N ASN A 367 23.21 11.84 10.48
CA ASN A 367 24.25 12.80 10.82
C ASN A 367 24.51 12.87 12.34
N LEU A 368 23.49 12.60 13.16
CA LEU A 368 23.64 12.64 14.63
C LEU A 368 24.26 11.38 15.21
N VAL A 369 23.90 10.21 14.69
CA VAL A 369 24.25 8.91 15.32
C VAL A 369 25.10 8.00 14.44
N GLY A 370 25.34 8.37 13.20
CA GLY A 370 26.11 7.58 12.23
C GLY A 370 25.30 6.46 11.55
N TYR A 371 25.94 5.86 10.53
CA TYR A 371 25.28 4.84 9.69
C TYR A 371 24.98 3.53 10.43
N GLU A 372 25.88 3.04 11.27
CA GLU A 372 25.71 1.77 12.00
C GLU A 372 24.55 1.82 13.00
N THR A 373 24.43 2.93 13.72
CA THR A 373 23.29 3.14 14.64
C THR A 373 21.98 3.28 13.88
N LEU A 374 21.99 4.00 12.75
CA LEU A 374 20.81 4.08 11.88
C LEU A 374 20.41 2.71 11.33
N ALA A 375 21.36 1.86 10.93
CA ALA A 375 21.09 0.49 10.49
C ALA A 375 20.45 -0.36 11.61
N SER A 376 20.90 -0.19 12.84
CA SER A 376 20.33 -0.86 14.01
C SER A 376 18.89 -0.40 14.31
N ILE A 377 18.61 0.91 14.19
CA ILE A 377 17.26 1.47 14.29
C ILE A 377 16.37 0.87 13.20
N ASN A 378 16.85 0.86 11.95
CA ASN A 378 16.12 0.28 10.80
C ASN A 378 15.82 -1.21 11.00
N SER A 379 16.75 -1.99 11.55
CA SER A 379 16.53 -3.40 11.87
C SER A 379 15.39 -3.61 12.87
N THR A 380 15.31 -2.74 13.89
CA THR A 380 14.21 -2.76 14.87
C THR A 380 12.88 -2.35 14.25
N LEU A 381 12.88 -1.29 13.44
CA LEU A 381 11.69 -0.82 12.72
C LEU A 381 11.18 -1.84 11.72
N ASP A 382 12.06 -2.55 11.03
CA ASP A 382 11.71 -3.61 10.08
C ASP A 382 10.93 -4.74 10.75
N GLN A 383 11.23 -5.07 12.00
CA GLN A 383 10.47 -6.09 12.74
C GLN A 383 9.02 -5.64 12.97
N TYR A 384 8.79 -4.41 13.46
CA TYR A 384 7.44 -3.86 13.65
C TYR A 384 6.70 -3.69 12.32
N LYS A 385 7.35 -3.13 11.31
CA LYS A 385 6.81 -2.99 9.97
C LYS A 385 6.33 -4.33 9.40
N ASN A 386 7.13 -5.39 9.55
CA ASN A 386 6.76 -6.70 9.07
C ASN A 386 5.53 -7.28 9.78
N TRP A 387 5.37 -7.05 11.09
CA TRP A 387 4.14 -7.44 11.81
C TRP A 387 2.93 -6.65 11.34
N ILE A 388 3.09 -5.33 11.15
CA ILE A 388 2.02 -4.46 10.63
C ILE A 388 1.59 -4.92 9.23
N PHE A 389 2.54 -5.29 8.37
CA PHE A 389 2.22 -5.79 7.03
C PHE A 389 1.59 -7.19 7.07
N VAL A 390 1.95 -8.07 8.01
CA VAL A 390 1.24 -9.35 8.19
C VAL A 390 -0.22 -9.10 8.54
N LEU A 391 -0.52 -8.18 9.48
CA LEU A 391 -1.90 -7.77 9.78
C LEU A 391 -2.62 -7.26 8.53
N ALA A 392 -1.94 -6.41 7.75
CA ALA A 392 -2.49 -5.84 6.51
C ALA A 392 -2.81 -6.90 5.45
N PHE A 393 -1.86 -7.80 5.15
CA PHE A 393 -2.03 -8.81 4.09
C PHE A 393 -3.01 -9.91 4.49
N THR A 394 -3.02 -10.30 5.76
CA THR A 394 -4.08 -11.17 6.28
C THR A 394 -5.45 -10.51 6.11
N SER A 395 -5.53 -9.20 6.39
CA SER A 395 -6.76 -8.42 6.18
C SER A 395 -7.17 -8.36 4.70
N ILE A 396 -6.23 -8.14 3.76
CA ILE A 396 -6.53 -8.20 2.31
C ILE A 396 -7.14 -9.54 1.94
N GLY A 397 -6.52 -10.64 2.39
CA GLY A 397 -7.05 -11.97 2.14
C GLY A 397 -8.45 -12.16 2.70
N LEU A 398 -8.71 -11.68 3.93
CA LEU A 398 -10.01 -11.74 4.57
C LEU A 398 -11.08 -10.88 3.86
N GLU A 399 -10.71 -9.76 3.24
CA GLU A 399 -11.64 -8.90 2.47
C GLU A 399 -11.93 -9.46 1.07
N THR A 400 -11.15 -10.43 0.59
CA THR A 400 -11.23 -10.95 -0.77
C THR A 400 -12.12 -12.21 -0.82
N ASN A 401 -13.40 -12.03 -1.16
CA ASN A 401 -14.34 -13.12 -1.39
C ASN A 401 -14.59 -13.29 -2.90
N PHE A 402 -14.04 -14.35 -3.48
CA PHE A 402 -14.14 -14.60 -4.92
C PHE A 402 -15.59 -14.80 -5.39
N LYS A 403 -16.45 -15.42 -4.58
CA LYS A 403 -17.86 -15.64 -4.94
C LYS A 403 -18.61 -14.33 -5.07
N GLU A 404 -18.52 -13.45 -4.06
CA GLU A 404 -19.15 -12.12 -4.10
C GLU A 404 -18.62 -11.26 -5.24
N ILE A 405 -17.34 -11.43 -5.59
CA ILE A 405 -16.72 -10.71 -6.69
C ILE A 405 -17.25 -11.22 -8.03
N ILE A 406 -17.31 -12.54 -8.25
CA ILE A 406 -17.80 -13.16 -9.49
C ILE A 406 -19.29 -12.82 -9.72
N GLU A 407 -20.11 -12.81 -8.66
CA GLU A 407 -21.51 -12.42 -8.73
C GLU A 407 -21.72 -10.97 -9.20
N LYS A 408 -20.77 -10.07 -8.91
CA LYS A 408 -20.80 -8.68 -9.36
C LYS A 408 -20.36 -8.49 -10.82
N PHE A 409 -19.78 -9.51 -11.47
CA PHE A 409 -19.34 -9.47 -12.86
C PHE A 409 -20.47 -9.58 -13.89
N GLN A 410 -21.58 -8.89 -13.70
CA GLN A 410 -22.64 -8.88 -14.70
C GLN A 410 -22.18 -8.13 -15.98
N GLY A 411 -22.00 -8.87 -17.08
CA GLY A 411 -21.86 -8.31 -18.41
C GLY A 411 -20.47 -8.34 -19.08
N GLY A 412 -19.45 -8.92 -18.47
CA GLY A 412 -18.12 -9.21 -19.11
C GLY A 412 -17.26 -8.01 -19.55
N LYS A 413 -17.84 -6.90 -20.04
CA LYS A 413 -17.12 -5.75 -20.58
C LYS A 413 -16.19 -5.05 -19.58
N PRO A 414 -16.59 -4.81 -18.32
CA PRO A 414 -15.70 -4.23 -17.31
C PRO A 414 -14.48 -5.10 -17.05
N LEU A 415 -14.66 -6.42 -16.96
CA LEU A 415 -13.55 -7.35 -16.77
C LEU A 415 -12.60 -7.35 -17.97
N ILE A 416 -13.13 -7.38 -19.20
CA ILE A 416 -12.32 -7.29 -20.43
C ILE A 416 -11.55 -5.97 -20.45
N LEU A 417 -12.19 -4.85 -20.09
CA LEU A 417 -11.53 -3.55 -20.02
C LEU A 417 -10.36 -3.58 -19.04
N TYR A 418 -10.57 -4.20 -17.87
CA TYR A 418 -9.52 -4.28 -16.83
C TYR A 418 -8.36 -5.18 -17.29
N ILE A 419 -8.63 -6.36 -17.86
CA ILE A 419 -7.61 -7.28 -18.38
C ILE A 419 -6.77 -6.59 -19.46
N VAL A 420 -7.43 -6.01 -20.46
CA VAL A 420 -6.74 -5.33 -21.58
C VAL A 420 -5.98 -4.11 -21.08
N GLY A 421 -6.55 -3.34 -20.16
CA GLY A 421 -5.90 -2.21 -19.51
C GLY A 421 -4.66 -2.63 -18.75
N GLN A 422 -4.74 -3.72 -18.00
CA GLN A 422 -3.61 -4.23 -17.22
C GLN A 422 -2.47 -4.77 -18.10
N LEU A 423 -2.82 -5.46 -19.20
CA LEU A 423 -1.83 -5.88 -20.20
C LEU A 423 -1.15 -4.67 -20.85
N ALA A 424 -1.92 -3.65 -21.23
CA ALA A 424 -1.36 -2.42 -21.77
C ALA A 424 -0.45 -1.69 -20.76
N ASN A 425 -0.87 -1.65 -19.48
CA ASN A 425 -0.06 -1.07 -18.41
C ASN A 425 1.26 -1.82 -18.23
N ILE A 426 1.25 -3.16 -18.23
CA ILE A 426 2.47 -3.98 -18.17
C ILE A 426 3.40 -3.66 -19.34
N ILE A 427 2.87 -3.64 -20.57
CA ILE A 427 3.68 -3.40 -21.78
C ILE A 427 4.27 -1.98 -21.75
N PHE A 428 3.46 -0.96 -21.50
CA PHE A 428 3.95 0.44 -21.51
C PHE A 428 4.92 0.70 -20.36
N THR A 429 4.65 0.15 -19.18
CA THR A 429 5.57 0.28 -18.04
C THR A 429 6.88 -0.46 -18.29
N PHE A 430 6.83 -1.66 -18.89
CA PHE A 430 8.04 -2.39 -19.25
C PHE A 430 8.89 -1.61 -20.25
N ILE A 431 8.28 -1.10 -21.31
CA ILE A 431 8.99 -0.29 -22.32
C ILE A 431 9.62 0.93 -21.66
N ALA A 432 8.88 1.69 -20.85
CA ALA A 432 9.39 2.87 -20.17
C ALA A 432 10.51 2.51 -19.18
N ALA A 433 10.34 1.46 -18.37
CA ALA A 433 11.35 1.00 -17.43
C ALA A 433 12.62 0.53 -18.15
N TRP A 434 12.47 -0.22 -19.25
CA TRP A 434 13.61 -0.66 -20.06
C TRP A 434 14.36 0.51 -20.68
N ILE A 435 13.66 1.45 -21.31
CA ILE A 435 14.26 2.66 -21.93
C ILE A 435 15.05 3.46 -20.89
N LEU A 436 14.47 3.64 -19.70
CA LEU A 436 15.02 4.54 -18.68
C LEU A 436 16.06 3.88 -17.77
N LEU A 437 16.00 2.56 -17.54
CA LEU A 437 16.78 1.87 -16.50
C LEU A 437 17.74 0.81 -17.06
N SER A 438 17.74 0.50 -18.35
CA SER A 438 18.61 -0.53 -18.94
C SER A 438 20.07 -0.10 -19.12
N GLY A 439 20.36 1.18 -19.02
CA GLY A 439 21.68 1.72 -19.34
C GLY A 439 21.96 1.91 -20.84
N VAL A 440 20.99 1.56 -21.72
CA VAL A 440 21.17 1.68 -23.18
C VAL A 440 21.02 3.13 -23.65
N ILE A 441 20.07 3.87 -23.10
CA ILE A 441 19.77 5.25 -23.49
C ILE A 441 20.15 6.25 -22.40
N PHE A 442 19.86 5.90 -21.14
CA PHE A 442 20.16 6.73 -19.97
C PHE A 442 21.09 5.98 -19.02
N GLU A 443 21.88 6.70 -18.23
CA GLU A 443 22.70 6.11 -17.18
C GLU A 443 21.85 5.40 -16.15
N ILE A 444 22.33 4.24 -15.65
CA ILE A 444 21.61 3.48 -14.62
C ILE A 444 21.67 4.28 -13.30
N PRO A 445 20.52 4.59 -12.68
CA PRO A 445 20.51 5.29 -11.42
C PRO A 445 21.14 4.43 -10.30
N THR A 446 22.08 4.99 -9.58
CA THR A 446 22.69 4.31 -8.43
C THR A 446 21.76 4.38 -7.21
N LEU A 447 21.29 3.23 -6.74
CA LEU A 447 20.56 3.11 -5.48
C LEU A 447 21.54 2.69 -4.38
N LYS A 448 21.69 3.53 -3.34
CA LYS A 448 22.47 3.20 -2.13
C LYS A 448 21.59 2.31 -1.25
N ILE A 449 22.02 1.06 -1.02
CA ILE A 449 21.25 0.03 -0.31
C ILE A 449 21.93 -0.33 1.00
#